data_3ec9152b8f0ff36ccf4843591f11782c
#
_entry.id   3ec9152b8f0ff36ccf4843591f11782c
#
_cell.length_a   1.000
_cell.length_b   1.000
_cell.length_c   1.000
_cell.angle_alpha   90.00
_cell.angle_beta   90.00
_cell.angle_gamma   90.00
#
_symmetry.space_group_name_H-M   'P 1'
#
loop_
_entity.id
_entity.type
_entity.pdbx_description
1 polymer ?
#
loop_
_entity_poly.entity_id
_entity_poly.type
_entity_poly.pdbx_seq_one_letter_code
_entity_poly.pdbx_strand_id
1 'polypeptide(L)'
;MADKPVVMHIITRLEAGGSSRNTIDSCGAQTPDYGVVLAAGPHPDAVAMAKLLPPEVNYIEVPHLQRELSPIKDLRALLELRRQIQLLQPDIVHTHTSKAGALGRLAAALAGGRKPVVVHTPHGHILYGYYGPVKTWIFLLAERILARFTDYFIALTPGEMRESVEVGLGRAPQWRVVHSGVDLKPPAVPAHKRDLGIAEGEIAVGTVARLEPVKGVEYFLRAAALLRANRPGLKFKFVIIGGGALEGPLRRLAGQLFLDQTVIFTGHRADAAALLPALDIYVQPSLNEGMGRAPLEAQALGLPAVVSRVCGLPDVIREGQTGYSVPPADAGALAISIEKLALDAGLRARMGAAAKAWALATDEAGRPRWGAESMNARLLALYKEILG
;
A
#
# COMPACT_ATOMS: atom_id res chain seq x y z
N MET A 1 -29.78 -12.11 22.61
CA MET A 1 -28.35 -11.83 22.29
C MET A 1 -28.24 -10.34 22.35
N ALA A 2 -27.29 -9.78 23.11
CA ALA A 2 -27.04 -8.34 23.04
C ALA A 2 -26.70 -7.96 21.58
N ASP A 3 -27.35 -6.90 21.07
CA ASP A 3 -27.04 -6.44 19.70
C ASP A 3 -25.57 -6.08 19.63
N LYS A 4 -24.85 -6.72 18.70
CA LYS A 4 -23.42 -6.42 18.47
C LYS A 4 -23.27 -4.96 18.05
N PRO A 5 -22.25 -4.24 18.54
CA PRO A 5 -21.94 -2.92 18.00
C PRO A 5 -21.72 -2.98 16.47
N VAL A 6 -22.14 -1.93 15.78
CA VAL A 6 -22.09 -1.88 14.32
C VAL A 6 -20.90 -1.04 13.85
N VAL A 7 -20.08 -1.62 12.98
CA VAL A 7 -18.96 -0.94 12.30
C VAL A 7 -19.28 -0.80 10.81
N MET A 8 -19.31 0.43 10.33
CA MET A 8 -19.48 0.72 8.90
C MET A 8 -18.15 1.14 8.27
N HIS A 9 -17.57 0.28 7.44
CA HIS A 9 -16.42 0.61 6.60
C HIS A 9 -16.87 1.31 5.32
N ILE A 10 -16.16 2.36 4.91
CA ILE A 10 -16.43 3.10 3.67
C ILE A 10 -15.12 3.22 2.88
N ILE A 11 -15.08 2.64 1.69
CA ILE A 11 -13.93 2.72 0.78
C ILE A 11 -14.36 3.23 -0.59
N THR A 12 -13.50 3.98 -1.28
CA THR A 12 -13.86 4.58 -2.58
C THR A 12 -14.29 3.54 -3.60
N ARG A 13 -13.58 2.42 -3.68
CA ARG A 13 -13.88 1.29 -4.58
C ARG A 13 -13.13 0.05 -4.13
N LEU A 14 -13.63 -1.13 -4.48
CA LEU A 14 -12.94 -2.41 -4.31
C LEU A 14 -12.21 -2.75 -5.61
N GLU A 15 -10.91 -2.48 -5.66
CA GLU A 15 -10.02 -2.83 -6.78
C GLU A 15 -8.96 -3.83 -6.30
N ALA A 16 -8.35 -4.58 -7.22
CA ALA A 16 -7.22 -5.43 -6.89
C ALA A 16 -6.03 -4.59 -6.39
N GLY A 17 -5.86 -4.51 -5.07
CA GLY A 17 -4.83 -3.67 -4.45
C GLY A 17 -4.78 -3.75 -2.93
N GLY A 18 -3.73 -3.15 -2.37
CA GLY A 18 -3.42 -3.26 -0.94
C GLY A 18 -4.50 -2.68 -0.01
N SER A 19 -5.09 -1.52 -0.35
CA SER A 19 -6.13 -0.89 0.47
C SER A 19 -7.41 -1.71 0.52
N SER A 20 -7.87 -2.22 -0.63
CA SER A 20 -9.06 -3.10 -0.69
C SER A 20 -8.83 -4.40 0.07
N ARG A 21 -7.68 -5.03 -0.10
CA ARG A 21 -7.35 -6.27 0.63
C ARG A 21 -7.32 -6.01 2.14
N ASN A 22 -6.66 -4.94 2.58
CA ASN A 22 -6.63 -4.53 3.98
C ASN A 22 -8.05 -4.34 4.55
N THR A 23 -8.92 -3.63 3.83
CA THR A 23 -10.29 -3.38 4.25
C THR A 23 -11.11 -4.68 4.33
N ILE A 24 -11.00 -5.57 3.35
CA ILE A 24 -11.69 -6.87 3.33
C ILE A 24 -11.24 -7.75 4.50
N ASP A 25 -9.92 -7.87 4.71
CA ASP A 25 -9.35 -8.66 5.81
C ASP A 25 -9.79 -8.11 7.17
N SER A 26 -9.88 -6.77 7.30
CA SER A 26 -10.40 -6.11 8.52
C SER A 26 -11.88 -6.39 8.74
N CYS A 27 -12.72 -6.26 7.70
CA CYS A 27 -14.15 -6.57 7.80
C CYS A 27 -14.39 -8.02 8.24
N GLY A 28 -13.68 -8.97 7.63
CA GLY A 28 -13.83 -10.39 7.96
C GLY A 28 -13.46 -10.71 9.41
N ALA A 29 -12.38 -10.13 9.90
CA ALA A 29 -11.91 -10.39 11.26
C ALA A 29 -12.82 -9.79 12.36
N GLN A 30 -13.69 -8.85 12.01
CA GLN A 30 -14.57 -8.17 12.95
C GLN A 30 -15.93 -8.86 13.14
N THR A 31 -16.34 -9.73 12.22
CA THR A 31 -17.67 -10.36 12.23
C THR A 31 -17.99 -11.16 13.52
N PRO A 32 -17.02 -11.75 14.25
CA PRO A 32 -17.32 -12.40 15.51
C PRO A 32 -17.85 -11.44 16.60
N ASP A 33 -17.30 -10.22 16.64
CA ASP A 33 -17.56 -9.25 17.71
C ASP A 33 -18.52 -8.12 17.30
N TYR A 34 -18.64 -7.84 16.00
CA TYR A 34 -19.36 -6.67 15.44
C TYR A 34 -20.34 -7.06 14.33
N GLY A 35 -21.40 -6.26 14.18
CA GLY A 35 -22.17 -6.17 12.94
C GLY A 35 -21.35 -5.35 11.93
N VAL A 36 -20.97 -5.95 10.80
CA VAL A 36 -20.03 -5.32 9.85
C VAL A 36 -20.73 -4.95 8.55
N VAL A 37 -20.61 -3.69 8.17
CA VAL A 37 -21.09 -3.16 6.89
C VAL A 37 -19.90 -2.63 6.09
N LEU A 38 -19.81 -2.97 4.80
CA LEU A 38 -18.83 -2.42 3.87
C LEU A 38 -19.55 -1.68 2.74
N ALA A 39 -19.37 -0.36 2.69
CA ALA A 39 -19.86 0.48 1.61
C ALA A 39 -18.74 0.84 0.64
N ALA A 40 -18.93 0.59 -0.66
CA ALA A 40 -17.95 0.90 -1.70
C ALA A 40 -18.63 1.38 -2.99
N GLY A 41 -17.91 2.19 -3.78
CA GLY A 41 -18.37 2.58 -5.10
C GLY A 41 -18.14 1.49 -6.16
N PRO A 42 -18.74 1.66 -7.35
CA PRO A 42 -18.63 0.69 -8.45
C PRO A 42 -17.21 0.60 -8.99
N HIS A 43 -16.76 -0.61 -9.31
CA HIS A 43 -15.51 -0.90 -9.99
C HIS A 43 -15.61 -2.24 -10.73
N PRO A 44 -14.93 -2.45 -11.87
CA PRO A 44 -14.94 -3.73 -12.57
C PRO A 44 -14.53 -4.92 -11.70
N ASP A 45 -13.58 -4.73 -10.80
CA ASP A 45 -13.11 -5.78 -9.88
C ASP A 45 -14.04 -5.98 -8.67
N ALA A 46 -15.00 -5.06 -8.41
CA ALA A 46 -15.76 -5.04 -7.17
C ALA A 46 -16.48 -6.36 -6.90
N VAL A 47 -17.05 -6.98 -7.93
CA VAL A 47 -17.74 -8.27 -7.81
C VAL A 47 -16.78 -9.39 -7.39
N ALA A 48 -15.58 -9.43 -7.98
CA ALA A 48 -14.57 -10.42 -7.63
C ALA A 48 -14.02 -10.20 -6.21
N MET A 49 -13.76 -8.94 -5.87
CA MET A 49 -13.26 -8.57 -4.54
C MET A 49 -14.30 -8.78 -3.45
N ALA A 50 -15.57 -8.49 -3.71
CA ALA A 50 -16.67 -8.72 -2.74
C ALA A 50 -16.88 -10.21 -2.43
N LYS A 51 -16.56 -11.12 -3.34
CA LYS A 51 -16.59 -12.57 -3.08
C LYS A 51 -15.57 -13.02 -2.02
N LEU A 52 -14.58 -12.20 -1.70
CA LEU A 52 -13.62 -12.46 -0.64
C LEU A 52 -14.16 -12.08 0.75
N LEU A 53 -15.29 -11.38 0.82
CA LEU A 53 -15.94 -11.05 2.08
C LEU A 53 -16.66 -12.28 2.64
N PRO A 54 -16.60 -12.50 3.97
CA PRO A 54 -17.49 -13.45 4.62
C PRO A 54 -18.95 -13.09 4.44
N PRO A 55 -19.86 -14.08 4.42
CA PRO A 55 -21.30 -13.84 4.23
C PRO A 55 -21.96 -12.99 5.33
N GLU A 56 -21.32 -12.88 6.49
CA GLU A 56 -21.78 -12.04 7.61
C GLU A 56 -21.55 -10.54 7.38
N VAL A 57 -20.72 -10.17 6.41
CA VAL A 57 -20.47 -8.76 6.06
C VAL A 57 -21.55 -8.27 5.12
N ASN A 58 -22.30 -7.25 5.55
CA ASN A 58 -23.28 -6.60 4.69
C ASN A 58 -22.58 -5.66 3.71
N TYR A 59 -22.55 -6.02 2.42
CA TYR A 59 -21.97 -5.20 1.36
C TYR A 59 -23.01 -4.26 0.74
N ILE A 60 -22.68 -2.97 0.67
CA ILE A 60 -23.53 -1.92 0.09
C ILE A 60 -22.75 -1.23 -1.04
N GLU A 61 -23.27 -1.31 -2.25
CA GLU A 61 -22.77 -0.48 -3.35
C GLU A 61 -23.32 0.96 -3.25
N VAL A 62 -22.43 1.94 -3.34
CA VAL A 62 -22.76 3.38 -3.38
C VAL A 62 -22.51 3.88 -4.81
N PRO A 63 -23.54 3.93 -5.69
CA PRO A 63 -23.37 4.06 -7.14
C PRO A 63 -22.63 5.32 -7.58
N HIS A 64 -22.71 6.41 -6.79
CA HIS A 64 -22.07 7.68 -7.13
C HIS A 64 -20.70 7.89 -6.47
N LEU A 65 -20.22 6.96 -5.62
CA LEU A 65 -18.90 7.03 -5.01
C LEU A 65 -17.83 6.56 -5.99
N GLN A 66 -17.11 7.49 -6.59
CA GLN A 66 -16.06 7.18 -7.58
C GLN A 66 -14.79 7.98 -7.32
N ARG A 67 -13.66 7.54 -7.92
CA ARG A 67 -12.34 8.16 -7.68
C ARG A 67 -12.25 9.59 -8.23
N GLU A 68 -12.82 9.81 -9.41
CA GLU A 68 -12.77 11.09 -10.11
C GLU A 68 -13.57 12.16 -9.35
N LEU A 69 -13.07 13.40 -9.40
CA LEU A 69 -13.79 14.54 -8.82
C LEU A 69 -14.98 14.89 -9.73
N SER A 70 -16.19 14.83 -9.17
CA SER A 70 -17.43 15.19 -9.84
C SER A 70 -18.41 15.78 -8.81
N PRO A 71 -18.56 17.12 -8.74
CA PRO A 71 -19.34 17.75 -7.68
C PRO A 71 -20.75 17.19 -7.52
N ILE A 72 -21.43 16.90 -8.64
CA ILE A 72 -22.80 16.37 -8.62
C ILE A 72 -22.83 14.93 -8.07
N LYS A 73 -21.93 14.07 -8.57
CA LYS A 73 -21.85 12.68 -8.09
C LYS A 73 -21.35 12.63 -6.66
N ASP A 74 -20.41 13.50 -6.29
CA ASP A 74 -19.87 13.60 -4.93
C ASP A 74 -20.97 14.01 -3.93
N LEU A 75 -21.82 14.97 -4.30
CA LEU A 75 -22.96 15.35 -3.48
C LEU A 75 -23.98 14.18 -3.35
N ARG A 76 -24.25 13.47 -4.45
CA ARG A 76 -25.15 12.30 -4.39
C ARG A 76 -24.57 11.20 -3.51
N ALA A 77 -23.28 10.87 -3.66
CA ALA A 77 -22.60 9.89 -2.82
C ALA A 77 -22.61 10.31 -1.33
N LEU A 78 -22.41 11.60 -1.03
CA LEU A 78 -22.52 12.14 0.32
C LEU A 78 -23.93 11.92 0.91
N LEU A 79 -24.97 12.21 0.14
CA LEU A 79 -26.38 12.03 0.59
C LEU A 79 -26.73 10.54 0.76
N GLU A 80 -26.24 9.67 -0.12
CA GLU A 80 -26.39 8.22 -0.02
C GLU A 80 -25.70 7.69 1.25
N LEU A 81 -24.44 8.03 1.48
CA LEU A 81 -23.69 7.64 2.67
C LEU A 81 -24.35 8.17 3.95
N ARG A 82 -24.78 9.44 3.96
CA ARG A 82 -25.53 10.03 5.07
C ARG A 82 -26.79 9.22 5.39
N ARG A 83 -27.59 8.88 4.35
CA ARG A 83 -28.80 8.06 4.51
C ARG A 83 -28.49 6.69 5.10
N GLN A 84 -27.44 6.02 4.61
CA GLN A 84 -27.04 4.72 5.15
C GLN A 84 -26.61 4.82 6.63
N ILE A 85 -25.83 5.84 7.00
CA ILE A 85 -25.45 6.07 8.40
C ILE A 85 -26.69 6.35 9.27
N GLN A 86 -27.66 7.11 8.78
CA GLN A 86 -28.90 7.36 9.49
C GLN A 86 -29.75 6.10 9.71
N LEU A 87 -29.81 5.20 8.73
CA LEU A 87 -30.57 3.96 8.81
C LEU A 87 -29.91 2.91 9.72
N LEU A 88 -28.58 2.78 9.59
CA LEU A 88 -27.81 1.75 10.29
C LEU A 88 -27.39 2.16 11.70
N GLN A 89 -27.34 3.47 12.00
CA GLN A 89 -26.87 4.03 13.28
C GLN A 89 -25.58 3.35 13.78
N PRO A 90 -24.50 3.28 12.95
CA PRO A 90 -23.30 2.55 13.33
C PRO A 90 -22.65 3.19 14.56
N ASP A 91 -21.99 2.38 15.38
CA ASP A 91 -21.17 2.83 16.52
C ASP A 91 -19.85 3.41 16.04
N ILE A 92 -19.28 2.82 14.98
CA ILE A 92 -18.03 3.27 14.34
C ILE A 92 -18.26 3.44 12.84
N VAL A 93 -17.83 4.58 12.30
CA VAL A 93 -17.66 4.81 10.86
C VAL A 93 -16.17 4.82 10.55
N HIS A 94 -15.67 3.78 9.89
CA HIS A 94 -14.27 3.67 9.50
C HIS A 94 -14.10 3.93 8.01
N THR A 95 -13.52 5.05 7.66
CA THR A 95 -13.33 5.49 6.28
C THR A 95 -11.93 5.16 5.77
N HIS A 96 -11.82 4.73 4.51
CA HIS A 96 -10.58 4.33 3.86
C HIS A 96 -10.34 5.15 2.59
N THR A 97 -9.09 5.54 2.32
CA THR A 97 -8.68 6.36 1.16
C THR A 97 -9.22 7.78 1.17
N SER A 98 -8.65 8.68 0.38
CA SER A 98 -8.95 10.12 0.47
C SER A 98 -10.39 10.47 0.11
N LYS A 99 -10.94 9.93 -1.00
CA LYS A 99 -12.29 10.31 -1.48
C LYS A 99 -13.39 9.81 -0.54
N ALA A 100 -13.39 8.51 -0.22
CA ALA A 100 -14.35 7.94 0.74
C ALA A 100 -14.10 8.50 2.14
N GLY A 101 -12.83 8.81 2.48
CA GLY A 101 -12.48 9.54 3.68
C GLY A 101 -13.18 10.88 3.79
N ALA A 102 -13.13 11.69 2.75
CA ALA A 102 -13.76 13.00 2.74
C ALA A 102 -15.29 12.90 2.85
N LEU A 103 -15.92 12.12 1.95
CA LEU A 103 -17.37 12.01 1.90
C LEU A 103 -17.95 11.28 3.11
N GLY A 104 -17.28 10.21 3.59
CA GLY A 104 -17.74 9.44 4.74
C GLY A 104 -17.68 10.22 6.06
N ARG A 105 -16.59 10.98 6.30
CA ARG A 105 -16.44 11.84 7.48
C ARG A 105 -17.51 12.95 7.51
N LEU A 106 -17.75 13.60 6.34
CA LEU A 106 -18.81 14.59 6.21
C LEU A 106 -20.20 13.96 6.37
N ALA A 107 -20.45 12.78 5.80
CA ALA A 107 -21.70 12.08 5.95
C ALA A 107 -22.00 11.74 7.41
N ALA A 108 -20.99 11.26 8.15
CA ALA A 108 -21.12 10.98 9.59
C ALA A 108 -21.41 12.24 10.40
N ALA A 109 -20.72 13.36 10.08
CA ALA A 109 -20.97 14.64 10.76
C ALA A 109 -22.38 15.20 10.49
N LEU A 110 -22.96 14.91 9.31
CA LEU A 110 -24.28 15.42 8.89
C LEU A 110 -25.43 14.42 9.11
N ALA A 111 -25.16 13.21 9.59
CA ALA A 111 -26.19 12.18 9.69
C ALA A 111 -27.27 12.49 10.72
N GLY A 112 -26.93 13.17 11.81
CA GLY A 112 -27.85 13.36 12.94
C GLY A 112 -28.09 12.06 13.71
N GLY A 113 -28.86 12.11 14.80
CA GLY A 113 -29.09 10.95 15.67
C GLY A 113 -27.87 10.63 16.54
N ARG A 114 -27.62 9.34 16.82
CA ARG A 114 -26.44 8.92 17.57
C ARG A 114 -25.18 9.20 16.75
N LYS A 115 -24.25 9.93 17.35
CA LYS A 115 -22.99 10.29 16.66
C LYS A 115 -22.02 9.09 16.69
N PRO A 116 -21.63 8.53 15.54
CA PRO A 116 -20.63 7.46 15.51
C PRO A 116 -19.27 7.99 15.88
N VAL A 117 -18.39 7.13 16.37
CA VAL A 117 -16.95 7.41 16.43
C VAL A 117 -16.38 7.29 15.01
N VAL A 118 -15.66 8.31 14.56
CA VAL A 118 -15.12 8.39 13.19
C VAL A 118 -13.65 8.01 13.17
N VAL A 119 -13.34 6.91 12.52
CA VAL A 119 -11.97 6.42 12.26
C VAL A 119 -11.61 6.63 10.81
N HIS A 120 -10.38 7.05 10.52
CA HIS A 120 -9.90 7.23 9.15
C HIS A 120 -8.54 6.60 8.91
N THR A 121 -8.43 5.74 7.88
CA THR A 121 -7.17 5.18 7.37
C THR A 121 -6.88 5.74 5.97
N PRO A 122 -5.87 6.62 5.80
CA PRO A 122 -5.52 7.18 4.49
C PRO A 122 -4.99 6.16 3.48
N HIS A 123 -4.33 5.10 3.93
CA HIS A 123 -3.58 4.13 3.11
C HIS A 123 -2.47 4.75 2.26
N GLY A 124 -1.72 5.65 2.85
CA GLY A 124 -0.77 6.54 2.21
C GLY A 124 -1.40 7.92 1.99
N HIS A 125 -0.66 8.95 2.34
CA HIS A 125 -1.14 10.31 2.20
C HIS A 125 -0.95 10.85 0.77
N ILE A 126 -1.61 11.97 0.45
CA ILE A 126 -1.55 12.62 -0.87
C ILE A 126 -0.66 13.88 -0.87
N LEU A 127 0.23 14.00 0.12
CA LEU A 127 1.03 15.21 0.34
C LEU A 127 2.04 15.49 -0.77
N TYR A 128 2.50 14.45 -1.46
CA TYR A 128 3.43 14.53 -2.59
C TYR A 128 3.32 13.30 -3.50
N GLY A 129 3.91 13.37 -4.69
CA GLY A 129 3.97 12.25 -5.64
C GLY A 129 2.74 12.05 -6.51
N TYR A 130 1.60 12.66 -6.21
CA TYR A 130 0.35 12.53 -6.97
C TYR A 130 -0.01 13.75 -7.79
N TYR A 131 0.20 14.96 -7.25
CA TYR A 131 -0.28 16.21 -7.83
C TYR A 131 0.80 17.29 -7.77
N GLY A 132 0.65 18.33 -8.56
CA GLY A 132 1.47 19.53 -8.46
C GLY A 132 1.17 20.33 -7.16
N PRO A 133 2.01 21.29 -6.80
CA PRO A 133 1.99 21.95 -5.47
C PRO A 133 0.65 22.62 -5.13
N VAL A 134 0.00 23.27 -6.08
CA VAL A 134 -1.28 23.94 -5.85
C VAL A 134 -2.40 22.96 -5.50
N LYS A 135 -2.54 21.88 -6.27
CA LYS A 135 -3.54 20.83 -5.97
C LYS A 135 -3.24 20.15 -4.65
N THR A 136 -1.98 19.83 -4.38
CA THR A 136 -1.56 19.24 -3.11
C THR A 136 -1.94 20.14 -1.93
N TRP A 137 -1.71 21.44 -2.04
CA TRP A 137 -2.08 22.42 -1.01
C TRP A 137 -3.60 22.46 -0.76
N ILE A 138 -4.42 22.44 -1.84
CA ILE A 138 -5.88 22.39 -1.73
C ILE A 138 -6.34 21.13 -1.00
N PHE A 139 -5.80 19.95 -1.39
CA PHE A 139 -6.13 18.69 -0.73
C PHE A 139 -5.68 18.67 0.73
N LEU A 140 -4.51 19.20 1.04
CA LEU A 140 -4.01 19.31 2.41
C LEU A 140 -4.93 20.21 3.26
N LEU A 141 -5.37 21.34 2.73
CA LEU A 141 -6.31 22.22 3.41
C LEU A 141 -7.65 21.51 3.68
N ALA A 142 -8.17 20.81 2.68
CA ALA A 142 -9.39 19.99 2.83
C ALA A 142 -9.22 18.90 3.90
N GLU A 143 -8.11 18.17 3.89
CA GLU A 143 -7.83 17.14 4.91
C GLU A 143 -7.68 17.74 6.32
N ARG A 144 -7.06 18.92 6.48
CA ARG A 144 -7.00 19.61 7.77
C ARG A 144 -8.38 20.01 8.29
N ILE A 145 -9.30 20.42 7.40
CA ILE A 145 -10.68 20.71 7.79
C ILE A 145 -11.39 19.42 8.20
N LEU A 146 -11.24 18.36 7.42
CA LEU A 146 -11.85 17.05 7.67
C LEU A 146 -11.32 16.38 8.94
N ALA A 147 -10.09 16.67 9.34
CA ALA A 147 -9.50 16.20 10.59
C ALA A 147 -10.32 16.60 11.84
N ARG A 148 -11.12 17.69 11.75
CA ARG A 148 -12.03 18.13 12.83
C ARG A 148 -13.23 17.18 13.01
N PHE A 149 -13.53 16.38 11.98
CA PHE A 149 -14.61 15.37 11.98
C PHE A 149 -14.05 13.95 12.12
N THR A 150 -12.83 13.82 12.64
CA THR A 150 -12.13 12.54 12.77
C THR A 150 -11.70 12.36 14.23
N ASP A 151 -12.19 11.33 14.87
CA ASP A 151 -11.83 11.03 16.25
C ASP A 151 -10.48 10.31 16.32
N TYR A 152 -10.26 9.34 15.41
CA TYR A 152 -9.02 8.56 15.31
C TYR A 152 -8.53 8.43 13.88
N PHE A 153 -7.23 8.52 13.72
CA PHE A 153 -6.51 8.20 12.47
C PHE A 153 -5.72 6.92 12.64
N ILE A 154 -5.66 6.13 11.58
CA ILE A 154 -4.81 4.95 11.52
C ILE A 154 -3.75 5.17 10.44
N ALA A 155 -2.49 5.26 10.83
CA ALA A 155 -1.35 5.19 9.95
C ALA A 155 -0.89 3.74 9.78
N LEU A 156 -0.43 3.38 8.60
CA LEU A 156 0.12 2.05 8.34
C LEU A 156 1.54 1.90 8.87
N THR A 157 2.23 3.01 9.10
CA THR A 157 3.60 3.03 9.63
C THR A 157 3.84 4.24 10.53
N PRO A 158 4.86 4.21 11.40
CA PRO A 158 5.28 5.38 12.16
C PRO A 158 5.68 6.58 11.28
N GLY A 159 6.30 6.34 10.10
CA GLY A 159 6.67 7.38 9.14
C GLY A 159 5.45 8.10 8.60
N GLU A 160 4.43 7.37 8.16
CA GLU A 160 3.16 7.95 7.70
C GLU A 160 2.51 8.81 8.79
N MET A 161 2.51 8.33 10.04
CA MET A 161 2.01 9.10 11.17
C MET A 161 2.79 10.39 11.37
N ARG A 162 4.14 10.32 11.43
CA ARG A 162 4.99 11.50 11.64
C ARG A 162 4.74 12.57 10.57
N GLU A 163 4.85 12.20 9.29
CA GLU A 163 4.63 13.13 8.18
C GLU A 163 3.23 13.74 8.21
N SER A 164 2.20 12.96 8.53
CA SER A 164 0.82 13.43 8.63
C SER A 164 0.64 14.46 9.76
N VAL A 165 1.20 14.19 10.93
CA VAL A 165 1.14 15.11 12.09
C VAL A 165 1.92 16.40 11.82
N GLU A 166 3.10 16.30 11.22
CA GLU A 166 3.95 17.45 10.87
C GLU A 166 3.24 18.45 9.94
N VAL A 167 2.43 17.94 9.00
CA VAL A 167 1.63 18.80 8.11
C VAL A 167 0.27 19.19 8.70
N GLY A 168 0.00 18.89 9.97
CA GLY A 168 -1.21 19.31 10.69
C GLY A 168 -2.46 18.48 10.37
N LEU A 169 -2.33 17.22 10.00
CA LEU A 169 -3.45 16.28 9.88
C LEU A 169 -3.76 15.68 11.26
N GLY A 170 -4.66 16.31 11.98
CA GLY A 170 -4.99 15.92 13.34
C GLY A 170 -3.86 16.18 14.35
N ARG A 171 -4.01 15.64 15.55
CA ARG A 171 -3.04 15.75 16.66
C ARG A 171 -2.46 14.36 16.94
N ALA A 172 -1.22 14.28 17.39
CA ALA A 172 -0.54 13.00 17.66
C ALA A 172 -1.38 12.02 18.52
N PRO A 173 -2.11 12.42 19.58
CA PRO A 173 -2.95 11.50 20.37
C PRO A 173 -4.12 10.88 19.60
N GLN A 174 -4.53 11.44 18.46
CA GLN A 174 -5.58 10.87 17.61
C GLN A 174 -5.06 9.74 16.70
N TRP A 175 -3.75 9.61 16.55
CA TRP A 175 -3.15 8.64 15.64
C TRP A 175 -2.81 7.32 16.34
N ARG A 176 -3.07 6.24 15.63
CA ARG A 176 -2.63 4.88 15.98
C ARG A 176 -1.90 4.27 14.80
N VAL A 177 -0.90 3.44 15.06
CA VAL A 177 -0.19 2.70 14.00
C VAL A 177 -0.71 1.28 13.95
N VAL A 178 -1.36 0.95 12.84
CA VAL A 178 -1.83 -0.42 12.54
C VAL A 178 -1.31 -0.79 11.15
N HIS A 179 -0.28 -1.63 11.10
CA HIS A 179 0.32 -2.07 9.85
C HIS A 179 -0.70 -2.82 8.98
N SER A 180 -0.64 -2.63 7.67
CA SER A 180 -1.44 -3.43 6.74
C SER A 180 -0.99 -4.89 6.76
N GLY A 181 -1.93 -5.82 6.76
CA GLY A 181 -1.63 -7.24 6.66
C GLY A 181 -0.97 -7.61 5.33
N VAL A 182 0.12 -8.36 5.38
CA VAL A 182 0.86 -8.85 4.21
C VAL A 182 0.84 -10.37 4.23
N ASP A 183 0.62 -10.99 3.08
CA ASP A 183 0.81 -12.43 2.94
C ASP A 183 2.31 -12.69 2.74
N LEU A 184 2.95 -13.26 3.74
CA LEU A 184 4.38 -13.53 3.77
C LEU A 184 4.71 -15.00 3.51
N LYS A 185 3.71 -15.78 3.12
CA LYS A 185 3.90 -17.19 2.78
C LYS A 185 4.71 -17.31 1.48
N PRO A 186 5.65 -18.24 1.42
CA PRO A 186 6.32 -18.52 0.15
C PRO A 186 5.30 -18.96 -0.90
N PRO A 187 5.48 -18.58 -2.16
CA PRO A 187 4.58 -19.02 -3.24
C PRO A 187 4.64 -20.54 -3.40
N ALA A 188 3.49 -21.15 -3.70
CA ALA A 188 3.39 -22.60 -3.88
C ALA A 188 4.27 -23.11 -5.03
N VAL A 189 4.40 -22.31 -6.10
CA VAL A 189 5.26 -22.60 -7.24
C VAL A 189 6.15 -21.39 -7.49
N PRO A 190 7.38 -21.37 -6.92
CA PRO A 190 8.32 -20.28 -7.12
C PRO A 190 8.89 -20.31 -8.53
N ALA A 191 8.99 -19.15 -9.18
CA ALA A 191 9.68 -19.01 -10.45
C ALA A 191 11.22 -19.04 -10.26
N HIS A 192 11.89 -19.56 -11.26
CA HIS A 192 13.35 -19.52 -11.39
C HIS A 192 13.78 -18.48 -12.42
N LYS A 193 15.04 -18.06 -12.38
CA LYS A 193 15.60 -17.11 -13.35
C LYS A 193 15.34 -17.51 -14.81
N ARG A 194 15.47 -18.78 -15.15
CA ARG A 194 15.21 -19.34 -16.47
C ARG A 194 13.79 -19.10 -16.98
N ASP A 195 12.81 -19.07 -16.08
CA ASP A 195 11.40 -18.87 -16.43
C ASP A 195 11.11 -17.42 -16.88
N LEU A 196 12.04 -16.51 -16.56
CA LEU A 196 12.06 -15.12 -17.00
C LEU A 196 13.10 -14.86 -18.11
N GLY A 197 13.74 -15.90 -18.65
CA GLY A 197 14.82 -15.75 -19.65
C GLY A 197 16.10 -15.11 -19.09
N ILE A 198 16.35 -15.24 -17.80
CA ILE A 198 17.54 -14.74 -17.10
C ILE A 198 18.57 -15.86 -17.05
N ALA A 199 19.75 -15.62 -17.61
CA ALA A 199 20.82 -16.62 -17.65
C ALA A 199 21.50 -16.80 -16.28
N GLU A 200 22.16 -17.93 -16.10
CA GLU A 200 23.00 -18.16 -14.94
C GLU A 200 24.14 -17.14 -14.87
N GLY A 201 24.41 -16.60 -13.69
CA GLY A 201 25.41 -15.54 -13.49
C GLY A 201 24.93 -14.13 -13.81
N GLU A 202 23.74 -13.94 -14.37
CA GLU A 202 23.13 -12.62 -14.45
C GLU A 202 22.52 -12.22 -13.11
N ILE A 203 22.65 -10.93 -12.76
CA ILE A 203 22.07 -10.34 -11.54
C ILE A 203 20.67 -9.82 -11.86
N ALA A 204 19.66 -10.43 -11.25
CA ALA A 204 18.26 -10.07 -11.42
C ALA A 204 17.86 -9.01 -10.41
N VAL A 205 17.54 -7.81 -10.86
CA VAL A 205 17.05 -6.69 -10.05
C VAL A 205 15.59 -6.43 -10.43
N GLY A 206 14.67 -6.44 -9.48
CA GLY A 206 13.25 -6.33 -9.85
C GLY A 206 12.42 -5.43 -8.97
N THR A 207 11.29 -5.01 -9.52
CA THR A 207 10.25 -4.23 -8.84
C THR A 207 8.87 -4.81 -9.12
N VAL A 208 7.98 -4.77 -8.15
CA VAL A 208 6.55 -5.12 -8.29
C VAL A 208 5.72 -3.87 -8.06
N ALA A 209 5.03 -3.39 -9.09
CA ALA A 209 4.25 -2.16 -8.99
C ALA A 209 3.16 -2.06 -10.05
N ARG A 210 2.06 -1.36 -9.73
CA ARG A 210 1.20 -0.80 -10.76
C ARG A 210 1.98 0.29 -11.51
N LEU A 211 1.92 0.30 -12.83
CA LEU A 211 2.68 1.26 -13.62
C LEU A 211 1.94 2.61 -13.68
N GLU A 212 2.03 3.33 -12.55
CA GLU A 212 1.48 4.67 -12.30
C GLU A 212 2.63 5.63 -11.93
N PRO A 213 2.48 6.96 -12.15
CA PRO A 213 3.56 7.94 -11.90
C PRO A 213 4.13 7.84 -10.46
N VAL A 214 3.26 7.67 -9.46
CA VAL A 214 3.65 7.61 -8.05
C VAL A 214 4.57 6.44 -7.71
N LYS A 215 4.63 5.39 -8.54
CA LYS A 215 5.51 4.23 -8.32
C LYS A 215 6.95 4.44 -8.82
N GLY A 216 7.23 5.54 -9.52
CA GLY A 216 8.58 5.98 -9.84
C GLY A 216 9.41 5.01 -10.69
N VAL A 217 8.76 4.10 -11.46
CA VAL A 217 9.46 3.07 -12.24
C VAL A 217 10.40 3.68 -13.29
N GLU A 218 10.19 4.92 -13.72
CA GLU A 218 11.11 5.64 -14.58
C GLU A 218 12.51 5.81 -13.95
N TYR A 219 12.58 6.06 -12.64
CA TYR A 219 13.87 6.20 -11.92
C TYR A 219 14.59 4.86 -11.81
N PHE A 220 13.87 3.75 -11.74
CA PHE A 220 14.44 2.42 -11.82
C PHE A 220 15.05 2.16 -13.19
N LEU A 221 14.39 2.53 -14.29
CA LEU A 221 14.96 2.43 -15.65
C LEU A 221 16.19 3.33 -15.81
N ARG A 222 16.17 4.55 -15.30
CA ARG A 222 17.33 5.45 -15.33
C ARG A 222 18.50 4.90 -14.51
N ALA A 223 18.24 4.31 -13.33
CA ALA A 223 19.27 3.62 -12.55
C ALA A 223 19.84 2.42 -13.28
N ALA A 224 19.01 1.64 -13.98
CA ALA A 224 19.47 0.54 -14.84
C ALA A 224 20.42 1.00 -15.95
N ALA A 225 20.12 2.13 -16.59
CA ALA A 225 20.99 2.71 -17.61
C ALA A 225 22.34 3.15 -17.03
N LEU A 226 22.36 3.77 -15.86
CA LEU A 226 23.59 4.16 -15.15
C LEU A 226 24.43 2.94 -14.78
N LEU A 227 23.82 1.89 -14.24
CA LEU A 227 24.51 0.64 -13.89
C LEU A 227 25.16 -0.02 -15.11
N ARG A 228 24.42 -0.10 -16.21
CA ARG A 228 24.95 -0.66 -17.46
C ARG A 228 26.13 0.13 -18.00
N ALA A 229 26.07 1.47 -17.96
CA ALA A 229 27.14 2.33 -18.44
C ALA A 229 28.39 2.25 -17.54
N ASN A 230 28.19 2.27 -16.21
CA ASN A 230 29.28 2.34 -15.24
C ASN A 230 29.91 0.97 -14.96
N ARG A 231 29.21 -0.14 -15.21
CA ARG A 231 29.66 -1.52 -14.94
C ARG A 231 29.42 -2.46 -16.13
N PRO A 232 30.05 -2.24 -17.27
CA PRO A 232 29.82 -3.07 -18.47
C PRO A 232 30.22 -4.54 -18.29
N GLY A 233 31.08 -4.85 -17.30
CA GLY A 233 31.44 -6.23 -16.94
C GLY A 233 30.44 -6.98 -16.13
N LEU A 234 29.43 -6.31 -15.53
CA LEU A 234 28.35 -6.96 -14.80
C LEU A 234 27.14 -7.20 -15.72
N LYS A 235 26.65 -8.42 -15.70
CA LYS A 235 25.44 -8.78 -16.47
C LYS A 235 24.21 -8.61 -15.61
N PHE A 236 23.41 -7.61 -15.92
CA PHE A 236 22.15 -7.33 -15.25
C PHE A 236 20.94 -7.73 -16.09
N LYS A 237 19.87 -8.16 -15.41
CA LYS A 237 18.51 -8.15 -15.90
C LYS A 237 17.62 -7.36 -14.93
N PHE A 238 16.87 -6.42 -15.47
CA PHE A 238 15.94 -5.60 -14.70
C PHE A 238 14.52 -6.07 -14.98
N VAL A 239 13.78 -6.47 -13.94
CA VAL A 239 12.47 -7.09 -14.09
C VAL A 239 11.40 -6.14 -13.53
N ILE A 240 10.47 -5.73 -14.37
CA ILE A 240 9.33 -4.91 -13.99
C ILE A 240 8.08 -5.79 -14.00
N ILE A 241 7.60 -6.11 -12.79
CA ILE A 241 6.45 -6.98 -12.56
C ILE A 241 5.24 -6.11 -12.30
N GLY A 242 4.27 -6.12 -13.22
CA GLY A 242 3.04 -5.36 -13.13
C GLY A 242 2.67 -4.64 -14.42
N GLY A 243 1.44 -4.17 -14.47
CA GLY A 243 0.87 -3.42 -15.60
C GLY A 243 0.31 -2.07 -15.16
N GLY A 244 -0.13 -1.27 -16.12
CA GLY A 244 -0.76 0.01 -15.86
C GLY A 244 -0.62 1.01 -17.00
N ALA A 245 -1.18 2.21 -16.80
CA ALA A 245 -1.26 3.24 -17.85
C ALA A 245 0.09 3.69 -18.39
N LEU A 246 1.17 3.56 -17.59
CA LEU A 246 2.52 3.95 -18.01
C LEU A 246 3.31 2.84 -18.71
N GLU A 247 2.75 1.65 -18.96
CA GLU A 247 3.51 0.57 -19.58
C GLU A 247 4.12 0.98 -20.94
N GLY A 248 3.30 1.54 -21.83
CA GLY A 248 3.80 2.02 -23.13
C GLY A 248 4.87 3.12 -23.03
N PRO A 249 4.66 4.19 -22.25
CA PRO A 249 5.68 5.20 -21.98
C PRO A 249 6.97 4.64 -21.38
N LEU A 250 6.90 3.70 -20.43
CA LEU A 250 8.10 3.10 -19.81
C LEU A 250 8.86 2.18 -20.78
N ARG A 251 8.17 1.44 -21.64
CA ARG A 251 8.82 0.66 -22.70
C ARG A 251 9.56 1.58 -23.69
N ARG A 252 8.95 2.71 -24.09
CA ARG A 252 9.64 3.71 -24.93
C ARG A 252 10.86 4.30 -24.22
N LEU A 253 10.76 4.62 -22.94
CA LEU A 253 11.89 5.10 -22.17
C LEU A 253 13.02 4.05 -22.10
N ALA A 254 12.68 2.78 -21.92
CA ALA A 254 13.67 1.69 -21.93
C ALA A 254 14.42 1.62 -23.27
N GLY A 255 13.71 1.75 -24.41
CA GLY A 255 14.33 1.83 -25.74
C GLY A 255 15.24 3.05 -25.89
N GLN A 256 14.81 4.24 -25.47
CA GLN A 256 15.62 5.47 -25.48
C GLN A 256 16.90 5.36 -24.64
N LEU A 257 16.85 4.57 -23.57
CA LEU A 257 17.98 4.27 -22.69
C LEU A 257 18.80 3.05 -23.15
N PHE A 258 18.48 2.48 -24.32
CA PHE A 258 19.12 1.29 -24.88
C PHE A 258 19.07 0.06 -23.96
N LEU A 259 17.94 -0.14 -23.27
CA LEU A 259 17.75 -1.22 -22.30
C LEU A 259 16.93 -2.41 -22.83
N ASP A 260 16.58 -2.44 -24.13
CA ASP A 260 15.66 -3.43 -24.71
C ASP A 260 16.06 -4.89 -24.44
N GLN A 261 17.36 -5.18 -24.39
CA GLN A 261 17.89 -6.51 -24.11
C GLN A 261 18.12 -6.77 -22.61
N THR A 262 17.91 -5.77 -21.76
CA THR A 262 18.29 -5.79 -20.35
C THR A 262 17.06 -5.73 -19.43
N VAL A 263 15.96 -5.14 -19.90
CA VAL A 263 14.72 -4.98 -19.13
C VAL A 263 13.65 -5.96 -19.59
N ILE A 264 13.03 -6.61 -18.63
CA ILE A 264 11.91 -7.53 -18.82
C ILE A 264 10.67 -6.90 -18.23
N PHE A 265 9.65 -6.65 -19.05
CA PHE A 265 8.32 -6.25 -18.62
C PHE A 265 7.42 -7.48 -18.65
N THR A 266 6.95 -7.92 -17.47
CA THR A 266 6.08 -9.10 -17.40
C THR A 266 4.60 -8.79 -17.68
N GLY A 267 4.23 -7.50 -17.69
CA GLY A 267 2.83 -7.07 -17.69
C GLY A 267 2.13 -7.37 -16.36
N HIS A 268 0.82 -7.21 -16.34
CA HIS A 268 0.01 -7.54 -15.16
C HIS A 268 0.04 -9.04 -14.88
N ARG A 269 0.37 -9.40 -13.64
CA ARG A 269 0.47 -10.79 -13.17
C ARG A 269 -0.30 -10.98 -11.88
N ALA A 270 -1.25 -11.91 -11.87
CA ALA A 270 -1.96 -12.30 -10.65
C ALA A 270 -1.04 -13.05 -9.67
N ASP A 271 -0.01 -13.71 -10.19
CA ASP A 271 1.00 -14.49 -9.47
C ASP A 271 2.32 -13.71 -9.27
N ALA A 272 2.27 -12.39 -9.17
CA ALA A 272 3.45 -11.52 -9.04
C ALA A 272 4.41 -11.98 -7.92
N ALA A 273 3.88 -12.43 -6.78
CA ALA A 273 4.68 -12.96 -5.68
C ALA A 273 5.49 -14.21 -6.06
N ALA A 274 4.99 -15.02 -7.01
CA ALA A 274 5.70 -16.20 -7.49
C ALA A 274 6.95 -15.88 -8.30
N LEU A 275 7.04 -14.66 -8.85
CA LEU A 275 8.20 -14.21 -9.63
C LEU A 275 9.34 -13.63 -8.76
N LEU A 276 9.05 -13.25 -7.51
CA LEU A 276 10.05 -12.67 -6.60
C LEU A 276 11.26 -13.60 -6.35
N PRO A 277 11.11 -14.93 -6.20
CA PRO A 277 12.25 -15.84 -5.99
C PRO A 277 13.26 -15.86 -7.15
N ALA A 278 12.89 -15.40 -8.34
CA ALA A 278 13.79 -15.28 -9.47
C ALA A 278 14.71 -14.05 -9.41
N LEU A 279 14.52 -13.16 -8.42
CA LEU A 279 15.30 -11.94 -8.25
C LEU A 279 16.45 -12.15 -7.26
N ASP A 280 17.48 -11.30 -7.37
CA ASP A 280 18.59 -11.20 -6.41
C ASP A 280 18.48 -9.94 -5.53
N ILE A 281 17.87 -8.88 -6.05
CA ILE A 281 17.69 -7.59 -5.38
C ILE A 281 16.30 -7.06 -5.68
N TYR A 282 15.57 -6.62 -4.65
CA TYR A 282 14.29 -5.95 -4.81
C TYR A 282 14.45 -4.44 -4.76
N VAL A 283 13.70 -3.70 -5.60
CA VAL A 283 13.72 -2.23 -5.65
C VAL A 283 12.30 -1.67 -5.59
N GLN A 284 12.05 -0.70 -4.69
CA GLN A 284 10.80 0.05 -4.61
C GLN A 284 11.08 1.54 -4.80
N PRO A 285 11.06 2.07 -6.03
CA PRO A 285 11.47 3.44 -6.34
C PRO A 285 10.32 4.45 -6.21
N SER A 286 9.32 4.15 -5.40
CA SER A 286 8.09 4.94 -5.29
C SER A 286 8.35 6.39 -4.88
N LEU A 287 7.53 7.30 -5.40
CA LEU A 287 7.50 8.70 -4.98
C LEU A 287 6.61 8.93 -3.75
N ASN A 288 5.70 8.00 -3.48
CA ASN A 288 4.88 7.94 -2.27
C ASN A 288 4.37 6.52 -2.05
N GLU A 289 4.34 6.09 -0.77
CA GLU A 289 3.88 4.75 -0.40
C GLU A 289 3.50 4.72 1.09
N GLY A 290 2.28 4.33 1.44
CA GLY A 290 1.85 4.25 2.84
C GLY A 290 2.69 3.29 3.69
N MET A 291 2.87 2.05 3.23
CA MET A 291 3.70 1.06 3.93
C MET A 291 4.65 0.30 2.97
N GLY A 292 4.20 -0.05 1.76
CA GLY A 292 4.98 -0.89 0.87
C GLY A 292 4.88 -2.38 1.25
N ARG A 293 3.86 -3.06 0.74
CA ARG A 293 3.68 -4.52 0.96
C ARG A 293 4.71 -5.34 0.19
N ALA A 294 4.94 -4.99 -1.08
CA ALA A 294 5.84 -5.74 -1.94
C ALA A 294 7.31 -5.81 -1.44
N PRO A 295 7.91 -4.76 -0.85
CA PRO A 295 9.21 -4.89 -0.18
C PRO A 295 9.21 -5.91 0.96
N LEU A 296 8.12 -6.04 1.73
CA LEU A 296 8.01 -7.03 2.80
C LEU A 296 7.85 -8.45 2.24
N GLU A 297 7.06 -8.61 1.18
CA GLU A 297 6.92 -9.88 0.45
C GLU A 297 8.28 -10.34 -0.10
N ALA A 298 9.04 -9.43 -0.71
CA ALA A 298 10.39 -9.71 -1.20
C ALA A 298 11.36 -10.08 -0.07
N GLN A 299 11.36 -9.34 1.03
CA GLN A 299 12.19 -9.61 2.20
C GLN A 299 11.85 -10.96 2.84
N ALA A 300 10.57 -11.35 2.92
CA ALA A 300 10.17 -12.66 3.43
C ALA A 300 10.76 -13.83 2.62
N LEU A 301 11.08 -13.59 1.35
CA LEU A 301 11.75 -14.54 0.46
C LEU A 301 13.28 -14.41 0.50
N GLY A 302 13.83 -13.53 1.36
CA GLY A 302 15.27 -13.37 1.53
C GLY A 302 15.91 -12.40 0.54
N LEU A 303 15.15 -11.50 -0.08
CA LEU A 303 15.70 -10.48 -0.97
C LEU A 303 16.06 -9.21 -0.18
N PRO A 304 17.29 -8.70 -0.29
CA PRO A 304 17.61 -7.37 0.19
C PRO A 304 16.84 -6.33 -0.62
N ALA A 305 16.36 -5.25 0.04
CA ALA A 305 15.52 -4.26 -0.60
C ALA A 305 16.20 -2.90 -0.69
N VAL A 306 16.10 -2.24 -1.86
CA VAL A 306 16.44 -0.82 -2.03
C VAL A 306 15.15 -0.05 -2.23
N VAL A 307 14.83 0.88 -1.30
CA VAL A 307 13.55 1.59 -1.29
C VAL A 307 13.76 3.10 -1.31
N SER A 308 12.80 3.86 -1.85
CA SER A 308 12.80 5.32 -1.71
C SER A 308 12.52 5.72 -0.27
N ARG A 309 13.15 6.79 0.21
CA ARG A 309 12.93 7.37 1.54
C ARG A 309 11.70 8.27 1.54
N VAL A 310 10.53 7.65 1.44
CA VAL A 310 9.23 8.33 1.41
C VAL A 310 8.26 7.64 2.35
N CYS A 311 7.51 8.43 3.08
CA CYS A 311 6.40 7.99 3.94
C CYS A 311 6.78 6.74 4.77
N GLY A 312 6.12 5.62 4.55
CA GLY A 312 6.32 4.39 5.31
C GLY A 312 7.34 3.40 4.76
N LEU A 313 7.97 3.67 3.61
CA LEU A 313 8.95 2.73 3.05
C LEU A 313 10.19 2.52 3.94
N PRO A 314 10.77 3.55 4.59
CA PRO A 314 11.89 3.34 5.51
C PRO A 314 11.55 2.46 6.71
N ASP A 315 10.27 2.42 7.13
CA ASP A 315 9.85 1.63 8.29
C ASP A 315 9.74 0.12 8.01
N VAL A 316 9.68 -0.28 6.73
CA VAL A 316 9.60 -1.70 6.34
C VAL A 316 10.97 -2.34 6.09
N ILE A 317 12.05 -1.58 6.21
CA ILE A 317 13.42 -2.09 6.15
C ILE A 317 14.17 -1.73 7.44
N ARG A 318 15.33 -2.35 7.65
CA ARG A 318 16.35 -1.92 8.59
C ARG A 318 17.56 -1.44 7.79
N GLU A 319 17.79 -0.11 7.83
CA GLU A 319 18.86 0.54 7.07
C GLU A 319 20.22 -0.14 7.28
N GLY A 320 20.87 -0.52 6.17
CA GLY A 320 22.17 -1.20 6.18
C GLY A 320 22.14 -2.65 6.65
N GLN A 321 21.01 -3.17 7.14
CA GLN A 321 20.88 -4.55 7.64
C GLN A 321 20.00 -5.41 6.71
N THR A 322 18.84 -4.90 6.28
CA THR A 322 17.92 -5.62 5.39
C THR A 322 17.79 -4.97 4.03
N GLY A 323 18.34 -3.79 3.88
CA GLY A 323 18.27 -3.00 2.65
C GLY A 323 18.83 -1.59 2.84
N TYR A 324 18.59 -0.75 1.84
CA TYR A 324 18.99 0.65 1.81
C TYR A 324 17.81 1.54 1.45
N SER A 325 17.72 2.72 2.10
CA SER A 325 16.78 3.76 1.72
C SER A 325 17.52 4.90 1.01
N VAL A 326 16.99 5.36 -0.13
CA VAL A 326 17.59 6.38 -0.97
C VAL A 326 16.63 7.57 -1.16
N PRO A 327 17.10 8.78 -1.47
CA PRO A 327 16.21 9.89 -1.79
C PRO A 327 15.23 9.52 -2.91
N PRO A 328 13.97 9.96 -2.87
CA PRO A 328 13.02 9.74 -3.97
C PRO A 328 13.48 10.47 -5.24
N ALA A 329 13.07 9.94 -6.39
CA ALA A 329 13.42 10.50 -7.70
C ALA A 329 14.93 10.59 -8.00
N ASP A 330 15.77 9.86 -7.28
CA ASP A 330 17.21 9.85 -7.42
C ASP A 330 17.69 8.52 -8.03
N ALA A 331 17.80 8.51 -9.36
CA ALA A 331 18.29 7.34 -10.09
C ALA A 331 19.77 7.01 -9.78
N GLY A 332 20.58 8.03 -9.45
CA GLY A 332 21.99 7.86 -9.09
C GLY A 332 22.14 7.12 -7.76
N ALA A 333 21.41 7.57 -6.73
CA ALA A 333 21.42 6.92 -5.43
C ALA A 333 20.85 5.49 -5.48
N LEU A 334 19.83 5.25 -6.30
CA LEU A 334 19.32 3.90 -6.59
C LEU A 334 20.43 3.04 -7.22
N ALA A 335 21.10 3.54 -8.25
CA ALA A 335 22.16 2.81 -8.94
C ALA A 335 23.32 2.45 -8.00
N ILE A 336 23.78 3.38 -7.16
CA ILE A 336 24.85 3.15 -6.17
C ILE A 336 24.47 2.06 -5.18
N SER A 337 23.23 2.09 -4.66
CA SER A 337 22.78 1.10 -3.70
C SER A 337 22.61 -0.29 -4.31
N ILE A 338 22.09 -0.37 -5.54
CA ILE A 338 22.00 -1.62 -6.30
C ILE A 338 23.39 -2.16 -6.62
N GLU A 339 24.31 -1.30 -7.07
CA GLU A 339 25.70 -1.66 -7.39
C GLU A 339 26.41 -2.29 -6.19
N LYS A 340 26.28 -1.69 -5.01
CA LYS A 340 26.86 -2.21 -3.77
C LYS A 340 26.43 -3.66 -3.49
N LEU A 341 25.14 -3.94 -3.68
CA LEU A 341 24.59 -5.29 -3.52
C LEU A 341 25.00 -6.21 -4.68
N ALA A 342 25.14 -5.70 -5.88
CA ALA A 342 25.51 -6.49 -7.04
C ALA A 342 26.97 -6.98 -6.97
N LEU A 343 27.89 -6.13 -6.49
CA LEU A 343 29.32 -6.43 -6.42
C LEU A 343 29.69 -7.41 -5.29
N ASP A 344 28.93 -7.47 -4.21
CA ASP A 344 29.22 -8.32 -3.06
C ASP A 344 28.11 -9.35 -2.83
N ALA A 345 28.31 -10.56 -3.34
CA ALA A 345 27.38 -11.68 -3.16
C ALA A 345 27.26 -12.09 -1.67
N GLY A 346 28.33 -11.97 -0.88
CA GLY A 346 28.31 -12.25 0.55
C GLY A 346 27.45 -11.23 1.31
N LEU A 347 27.59 -9.93 0.98
CA LEU A 347 26.72 -8.88 1.54
C LEU A 347 25.28 -9.14 1.17
N ARG A 348 25.00 -9.45 -0.11
CA ARG A 348 23.66 -9.77 -0.61
C ARG A 348 23.01 -10.91 0.16
N ALA A 349 23.78 -12.00 0.39
CA ALA A 349 23.31 -13.17 1.13
C ALA A 349 23.03 -12.85 2.61
N ARG A 350 23.96 -12.13 3.29
CA ARG A 350 23.78 -11.74 4.71
C ARG A 350 22.59 -10.82 4.88
N MET A 351 22.47 -9.81 4.00
CA MET A 351 21.37 -8.85 4.05
C MET A 351 20.03 -9.52 3.73
N GLY A 352 19.99 -10.46 2.79
CA GLY A 352 18.81 -11.26 2.46
C GLY A 352 18.37 -12.14 3.64
N ALA A 353 19.29 -12.80 4.32
CA ALA A 353 18.97 -13.57 5.53
C ALA A 353 18.41 -12.69 6.64
N ALA A 354 18.98 -11.51 6.87
CA ALA A 354 18.47 -10.53 7.83
C ALA A 354 17.09 -9.98 7.42
N ALA A 355 16.88 -9.74 6.14
CA ALA A 355 15.61 -9.30 5.56
C ALA A 355 14.50 -10.33 5.82
N LYS A 356 14.79 -11.61 5.58
CA LYS A 356 13.86 -12.70 5.85
C LYS A 356 13.50 -12.79 7.34
N ALA A 357 14.49 -12.73 8.20
CA ALA A 357 14.27 -12.75 9.65
C ALA A 357 13.43 -11.55 10.13
N TRP A 358 13.66 -10.36 9.57
CA TRP A 358 12.91 -9.15 9.87
C TRP A 358 11.44 -9.24 9.40
N ALA A 359 11.22 -9.66 8.15
CA ALA A 359 9.88 -9.77 7.59
C ALA A 359 9.04 -10.85 8.28
N LEU A 360 9.65 -11.96 8.68
CA LEU A 360 8.98 -13.07 9.35
C LEU A 360 8.95 -12.95 10.88
N ALA A 361 9.48 -11.85 11.46
CA ALA A 361 9.44 -11.63 12.90
C ALA A 361 8.01 -11.65 13.43
N THR A 362 7.83 -12.22 14.63
CA THR A 362 6.54 -12.27 15.33
C THR A 362 6.40 -11.14 16.34
N ASP A 363 5.16 -10.83 16.71
CA ASP A 363 4.83 -10.00 17.86
C ASP A 363 4.92 -10.81 19.17
N GLU A 364 4.65 -10.16 20.31
CA GLU A 364 4.70 -10.79 21.64
C GLU A 364 3.72 -11.96 21.81
N ALA A 365 2.66 -12.00 21.02
CA ALA A 365 1.69 -13.10 20.99
C ALA A 365 2.06 -14.21 19.98
N GLY A 366 3.25 -14.16 19.37
CA GLY A 366 3.72 -15.14 18.38
C GLY A 366 3.10 -15.01 17.00
N ARG A 367 2.33 -13.94 16.72
CA ARG A 367 1.72 -13.70 15.41
C ARG A 367 2.71 -13.02 14.47
N PRO A 368 2.71 -13.32 13.15
CA PRO A 368 3.55 -12.59 12.19
C PRO A 368 3.33 -11.08 12.30
N ARG A 369 4.39 -10.32 12.63
CA ARG A 369 4.31 -8.87 12.88
C ARG A 369 3.58 -8.11 11.77
N TRP A 370 3.83 -8.46 10.53
CA TRP A 370 3.29 -7.82 9.34
C TRP A 370 2.10 -8.58 8.75
N GLY A 371 1.64 -9.65 9.42
CA GLY A 371 0.52 -10.48 8.95
C GLY A 371 -0.84 -9.85 9.23
N ALA A 372 -1.86 -10.36 8.53
CA ALA A 372 -3.24 -9.94 8.73
C ALA A 372 -3.75 -10.19 10.16
N GLU A 373 -3.26 -11.24 10.82
CA GLU A 373 -3.62 -11.57 12.21
C GLU A 373 -3.18 -10.46 13.19
N SER A 374 -1.94 -9.96 13.07
CA SER A 374 -1.45 -8.86 13.90
C SER A 374 -2.16 -7.54 13.58
N MET A 375 -2.43 -7.26 12.31
CA MET A 375 -3.23 -6.11 11.89
C MET A 375 -4.60 -6.13 12.56
N ASN A 376 -5.32 -7.23 12.41
CA ASN A 376 -6.67 -7.40 12.90
C ASN A 376 -6.75 -7.33 14.43
N ALA A 377 -5.80 -7.97 15.13
CA ALA A 377 -5.75 -7.91 16.59
C ALA A 377 -5.57 -6.48 17.11
N ARG A 378 -4.69 -5.67 16.47
CA ARG A 378 -4.49 -4.26 16.84
C ARG A 378 -5.73 -3.41 16.53
N LEU A 379 -6.38 -3.66 15.39
CA LEU A 379 -7.59 -2.93 15.00
C LEU A 379 -8.75 -3.25 15.95
N LEU A 380 -8.93 -4.52 16.31
CA LEU A 380 -9.95 -4.95 17.29
C LEU A 380 -9.68 -4.39 18.68
N ALA A 381 -8.42 -4.34 19.12
CA ALA A 381 -8.03 -3.72 20.38
C ALA A 381 -8.38 -2.22 20.40
N LEU A 382 -8.10 -1.50 19.30
CA LEU A 382 -8.49 -0.10 19.15
C LEU A 382 -10.01 0.09 19.21
N TYR A 383 -10.77 -0.75 18.55
CA TYR A 383 -12.24 -0.64 18.58
C TYR A 383 -12.81 -0.92 19.96
N LYS A 384 -12.25 -1.87 20.71
CA LYS A 384 -12.61 -2.11 22.11
C LYS A 384 -12.27 -0.90 22.99
N GLU A 385 -11.08 -0.28 22.80
CA GLU A 385 -10.70 0.97 23.48
C GLU A 385 -11.69 2.11 23.19
N ILE A 386 -12.15 2.22 21.94
CA ILE A 386 -13.05 3.28 21.48
C ILE A 386 -14.48 3.14 22.06
N LEU A 387 -14.96 1.92 22.21
CA LEU A 387 -16.34 1.66 22.63
C LEU A 387 -16.49 1.46 24.15
N GLY A 388 -15.36 1.36 24.90
CA GLY A 388 -15.35 1.13 26.36
C GLY A 388 -15.46 -0.33 26.67
#